data_b9886d5554fe5ce7ed157a1cd046c23b
#
_entry.id   b9886d5554fe5ce7ed157a1cd046c23b
#
_cell.length_a   1.000
_cell.length_b   1.000
_cell.length_c   1.000
_cell.angle_alpha   90.00
_cell.angle_beta   90.00
_cell.angle_gamma   90.00
#
_symmetry.space_group_name_H-M   'P 1'
#
loop_
_entity.id
_entity.type
_entity.pdbx_description
1 polymer ?
#
loop_
_entity_poly.entity_id
_entity_poly.type
_entity_poly.pdbx_seq_one_letter_code
_entity_poly.pdbx_strand_id
1 'polypeptide(L)'
;MTPDDTKIAIIGGEVYAPSYQSKSNIIIRGDKIDSIGTESYDASEYQSATVVNAADCIVIPGLIDTLVHGGGGADTLFSDAKDLEKTARAHAVQGVTSIVLTISSASMEQINRSLEAVGYLANNPVEGGARILGSYVEGKFGSREKRGAQNLEYICPPNFEDFHAMWAASDGTIKIISIAPEDDDGLGFTKHLATYSEEAYNNITVAMGHTNATYDQAKAAIDAGITRATHTFNGMSGMHHRNLGAVEAIFTHPKIHAEIIVDGQHVNRIWAKTLIMWKGIEGVGLVTDSTASAGISKEEWIQHSVYEPDLDAYRLDWEKLSAGSNLNYYIKNRAVWINLGERDARLYGGMITLMEGLRNVVSWGYSLEEAVTMATLTPAKSLKLDNQKGSIAPGKDADLVILDAELNPKAVMIEGKFVKHELSS
;
A
#
# COMPACT_ATOMS: atom_id res chain seq x y z
N MET A 1 -24.52 26.07 6.44
CA MET A 1 -23.35 25.65 7.22
C MET A 1 -22.24 25.43 6.22
N THR A 2 -21.15 26.11 6.36
CA THR A 2 -19.96 25.82 5.55
C THR A 2 -19.44 24.42 5.94
N PRO A 3 -18.74 23.69 5.08
CA PRO A 3 -18.16 22.38 5.43
C PRO A 3 -17.27 22.41 6.68
N ASP A 4 -16.83 23.58 7.10
CA ASP A 4 -15.96 23.84 8.26
C ASP A 4 -16.66 23.73 9.62
N ASP A 5 -18.01 23.67 9.67
CA ASP A 5 -18.79 23.66 10.92
C ASP A 5 -19.20 22.24 11.38
N THR A 6 -18.88 21.21 10.62
CA THR A 6 -19.25 19.83 11.02
C THR A 6 -18.35 19.37 12.15
N LYS A 7 -18.92 19.12 13.33
CA LYS A 7 -18.22 18.60 14.51
C LYS A 7 -18.65 17.16 14.78
N ILE A 8 -17.68 16.26 14.93
CA ILE A 8 -17.92 14.86 15.31
C ILE A 8 -17.13 14.58 16.58
N ALA A 9 -17.73 13.88 17.52
CA ALA A 9 -17.12 13.42 18.76
C ALA A 9 -17.16 11.89 18.81
N ILE A 10 -16.00 11.23 18.70
CA ILE A 10 -15.85 9.79 18.92
C ILE A 10 -15.47 9.63 20.39
N ILE A 11 -16.30 8.92 21.16
CA ILE A 11 -16.20 8.89 22.62
C ILE A 11 -15.90 7.49 23.16
N GLY A 12 -15.00 7.41 24.16
CA GLY A 12 -14.77 6.26 25.02
C GLY A 12 -14.02 5.09 24.39
N GLY A 13 -13.47 5.24 23.17
CA GLY A 13 -12.71 4.20 22.50
C GLY A 13 -11.31 3.96 23.07
N GLU A 14 -10.78 2.74 22.97
CA GLU A 14 -9.38 2.44 23.21
C GLU A 14 -8.54 2.94 22.03
N VAL A 15 -7.80 4.04 22.23
CA VAL A 15 -7.11 4.73 21.14
C VAL A 15 -5.66 4.31 21.02
N TYR A 16 -5.25 3.94 19.80
CA TYR A 16 -3.87 3.72 19.39
C TYR A 16 -3.49 4.80 18.34
N ALA A 17 -2.56 5.71 18.68
CA ALA A 17 -2.31 6.92 17.87
C ALA A 17 -0.89 7.07 17.25
N PRO A 18 -0.08 6.09 16.76
CA PRO A 18 -0.27 4.64 16.86
C PRO A 18 0.00 4.04 18.23
N SER A 19 0.75 4.70 19.11
CA SER A 19 0.96 4.22 20.49
C SER A 19 -0.31 4.29 21.29
N TYR A 20 -0.50 3.32 22.19
CA TYR A 20 -1.68 3.24 23.04
C TYR A 20 -1.82 4.49 23.94
N GLN A 21 -2.97 5.13 23.89
CA GLN A 21 -3.27 6.37 24.62
C GLN A 21 -4.25 6.19 25.78
N SER A 22 -4.80 5.01 26.01
CA SER A 22 -5.92 4.72 26.90
C SER A 22 -7.30 4.98 26.27
N LYS A 23 -8.36 4.80 27.05
CA LYS A 23 -9.73 5.23 26.65
C LYS A 23 -9.75 6.74 26.51
N SER A 24 -10.02 7.20 25.31
CA SER A 24 -9.97 8.62 24.97
C SER A 24 -11.14 9.03 24.09
N ASN A 25 -11.40 10.33 24.09
CA ASN A 25 -12.33 10.98 23.16
C ASN A 25 -11.53 11.66 22.05
N ILE A 26 -12.02 11.61 20.83
CA ILE A 26 -11.44 12.28 19.67
C ILE A 26 -12.46 13.25 19.12
N ILE A 27 -12.09 14.51 19.03
CA ILE A 27 -12.92 15.56 18.46
C ILE A 27 -12.43 15.88 17.07
N ILE A 28 -13.35 15.92 16.13
CA ILE A 28 -13.09 16.19 14.72
C ILE A 28 -13.85 17.44 14.33
N ARG A 29 -13.18 18.32 13.57
CA ARG A 29 -13.78 19.53 13.01
C ARG A 29 -13.46 19.60 11.52
N GLY A 30 -14.49 19.54 10.68
CA GLY A 30 -14.32 19.43 9.25
C GLY A 30 -13.55 18.15 8.88
N ASP A 31 -12.43 18.30 8.20
CA ASP A 31 -11.56 17.20 7.76
C ASP A 31 -10.40 16.88 8.72
N LYS A 32 -10.28 17.61 9.86
CA LYS A 32 -9.14 17.52 10.77
C LYS A 32 -9.51 17.02 12.16
N ILE A 33 -8.54 16.39 12.80
CA ILE A 33 -8.56 16.09 14.23
C ILE A 33 -8.33 17.40 14.98
N ASP A 34 -9.30 17.81 15.79
CA ASP A 34 -9.23 19.01 16.61
C ASP A 34 -8.52 18.74 17.95
N SER A 35 -8.94 17.67 18.63
CA SER A 35 -8.33 17.28 19.90
C SER A 35 -8.47 15.78 20.19
N ILE A 36 -7.62 15.30 21.11
CA ILE A 36 -7.68 13.95 21.69
C ILE A 36 -7.43 14.07 23.19
N GLY A 37 -8.20 13.38 24.03
CA GLY A 37 -8.01 13.45 25.48
C GLY A 37 -8.89 12.47 26.24
N THR A 38 -8.55 12.28 27.53
CA THR A 38 -9.23 11.38 28.46
C THR A 38 -10.28 12.12 29.31
N GLU A 39 -10.46 13.42 29.12
CA GLU A 39 -11.42 14.20 29.88
C GLU A 39 -12.85 13.69 29.64
N SER A 40 -13.68 13.78 30.67
CA SER A 40 -15.07 13.37 30.56
C SER A 40 -15.76 14.20 29.47
N TYR A 41 -16.43 13.53 28.56
CA TYR A 41 -17.24 14.17 27.53
C TYR A 41 -18.31 15.03 28.19
N ASP A 42 -18.21 16.34 28.09
CA ASP A 42 -19.28 17.26 28.49
C ASP A 42 -20.20 17.49 27.30
N ALA A 43 -21.36 16.83 27.34
CA ALA A 43 -22.39 16.95 26.30
C ALA A 43 -22.82 18.43 26.07
N SER A 44 -22.64 19.32 27.06
CA SER A 44 -23.00 20.75 26.92
C SER A 44 -22.04 21.51 25.96
N GLU A 45 -20.78 21.11 25.88
CA GLU A 45 -19.79 21.70 24.96
C GLU A 45 -19.97 21.22 23.51
N TYR A 46 -20.70 20.10 23.32
CA TYR A 46 -20.83 19.43 22.03
C TYR A 46 -22.27 19.28 21.56
N GLN A 47 -23.18 20.18 22.00
CA GLN A 47 -24.60 20.15 21.66
C GLN A 47 -24.93 20.11 20.15
N SER A 48 -23.98 20.55 19.30
CA SER A 48 -24.11 20.51 17.84
C SER A 48 -23.27 19.41 17.16
N ALA A 49 -22.56 18.59 17.94
CA ALA A 49 -21.70 17.54 17.37
C ALA A 49 -22.48 16.24 17.11
N THR A 50 -22.14 15.55 16.04
CA THR A 50 -22.52 14.14 15.86
C THR A 50 -21.69 13.28 16.81
N VAL A 51 -22.33 12.61 17.76
CA VAL A 51 -21.65 11.75 18.73
C VAL A 51 -21.61 10.32 18.24
N VAL A 52 -20.44 9.71 18.27
CA VAL A 52 -20.20 8.30 17.91
C VAL A 52 -19.67 7.59 19.16
N ASN A 53 -20.45 6.65 19.66
CA ASN A 53 -20.06 5.84 20.83
C ASN A 53 -19.09 4.73 20.40
N ALA A 54 -17.86 4.78 20.88
CA ALA A 54 -16.80 3.78 20.65
C ALA A 54 -16.35 3.06 21.94
N ALA A 55 -17.18 3.06 22.99
CA ALA A 55 -16.82 2.61 24.34
C ALA A 55 -16.21 1.19 24.40
N ASP A 56 -16.67 0.28 23.55
CA ASP A 56 -16.19 -1.11 23.47
C ASP A 56 -15.39 -1.37 22.18
N CYS A 57 -14.87 -0.32 21.58
CA CYS A 57 -14.14 -0.37 20.32
C CYS A 57 -12.68 0.09 20.49
N ILE A 58 -11.88 -0.33 19.54
CA ILE A 58 -10.50 0.11 19.34
C ILE A 58 -10.50 1.16 18.22
N VAL A 59 -9.82 2.29 18.44
CA VAL A 59 -9.69 3.35 17.42
C VAL A 59 -8.22 3.45 17.02
N ILE A 60 -7.96 3.30 15.72
CA ILE A 60 -6.63 3.39 15.14
C ILE A 60 -6.59 4.45 14.04
N PRO A 61 -5.39 4.97 13.65
CA PRO A 61 -5.27 5.77 12.44
C PRO A 61 -5.68 4.98 11.21
N GLY A 62 -6.15 5.66 10.18
CA GLY A 62 -6.40 5.04 8.88
C GLY A 62 -5.15 4.37 8.31
N LEU A 63 -5.34 3.17 7.76
CA LEU A 63 -4.26 2.39 7.16
C LEU A 63 -3.80 3.03 5.85
N ILE A 64 -2.51 2.89 5.54
CA ILE A 64 -1.88 3.41 4.32
C ILE A 64 -1.23 2.26 3.57
N ASP A 65 -1.77 1.91 2.39
CA ASP A 65 -1.22 0.87 1.52
C ASP A 65 -0.46 1.51 0.35
N THR A 66 0.84 1.30 0.32
CA THR A 66 1.72 1.95 -0.66
C THR A 66 2.00 1.12 -1.90
N LEU A 67 1.43 -0.10 -2.01
CA LEU A 67 1.64 -0.99 -3.15
C LEU A 67 0.34 -1.74 -3.48
N VAL A 68 -0.41 -1.20 -4.46
CA VAL A 68 -1.77 -1.64 -4.82
C VAL A 68 -1.91 -1.70 -6.34
N HIS A 69 -1.92 -2.90 -6.93
CA HIS A 69 -2.18 -3.11 -8.35
C HIS A 69 -3.68 -3.13 -8.70
N GLY A 70 -4.54 -3.21 -7.68
CA GLY A 70 -5.97 -3.23 -7.90
C GLY A 70 -6.79 -3.61 -6.67
N GLY A 71 -8.08 -3.81 -6.88
CA GLY A 71 -9.06 -4.22 -5.89
C GLY A 71 -10.48 -4.00 -6.39
N GLY A 72 -11.47 -4.66 -5.77
CA GLY A 72 -12.87 -4.48 -6.15
C GLY A 72 -13.19 -4.82 -7.60
N GLY A 73 -12.41 -5.71 -8.22
CA GLY A 73 -12.58 -6.12 -9.61
C GLY A 73 -11.90 -5.22 -10.64
N ALA A 74 -11.16 -4.19 -10.24
CA ALA A 74 -10.43 -3.29 -11.14
C ALA A 74 -8.91 -3.42 -10.97
N ASP A 75 -8.18 -3.31 -12.07
CA ASP A 75 -6.71 -3.41 -12.15
C ASP A 75 -6.12 -2.08 -12.61
N THR A 76 -5.10 -1.59 -11.93
CA THR A 76 -4.51 -0.26 -12.19
C THR A 76 -3.95 -0.13 -13.62
N LEU A 77 -3.46 -1.22 -14.20
CA LEU A 77 -2.88 -1.20 -15.54
C LEU A 77 -3.95 -1.20 -16.65
N PHE A 78 -5.11 -1.85 -16.40
CA PHE A 78 -6.08 -2.12 -17.45
C PHE A 78 -7.39 -1.35 -17.34
N SER A 79 -7.64 -0.71 -16.18
CA SER A 79 -8.90 0.00 -15.90
C SER A 79 -8.80 1.50 -16.20
N ASP A 80 -9.92 2.10 -16.53
CA ASP A 80 -10.04 3.56 -16.60
C ASP A 80 -10.24 4.18 -15.20
N ALA A 81 -10.28 5.50 -15.12
CA ALA A 81 -10.45 6.20 -13.86
C ALA A 81 -11.76 5.82 -13.15
N LYS A 82 -12.85 5.62 -13.88
CA LYS A 82 -14.15 5.25 -13.32
C LYS A 82 -14.13 3.86 -12.70
N ASP A 83 -13.44 2.90 -13.32
CA ASP A 83 -13.30 1.58 -12.75
C ASP A 83 -12.35 1.58 -11.56
N LEU A 84 -11.27 2.38 -11.55
CA LEU A 84 -10.36 2.54 -10.43
C LEU A 84 -11.01 3.16 -9.18
N GLU A 85 -12.14 3.87 -9.31
CA GLU A 85 -12.94 4.27 -8.16
C GLU A 85 -13.41 3.05 -7.33
N LYS A 86 -13.66 1.90 -7.98
CA LYS A 86 -14.03 0.65 -7.29
C LYS A 86 -12.89 0.19 -6.38
N THR A 87 -11.65 0.28 -6.87
CA THR A 87 -10.45 -0.04 -6.06
C THR A 87 -10.39 0.85 -4.82
N ALA A 88 -10.53 2.16 -5.00
CA ALA A 88 -10.51 3.09 -3.86
C ALA A 88 -11.61 2.77 -2.82
N ARG A 89 -12.84 2.47 -3.26
CA ARG A 89 -13.94 2.11 -2.35
C ARG A 89 -13.75 0.75 -1.69
N ALA A 90 -13.26 -0.26 -2.41
CA ALA A 90 -13.00 -1.59 -1.87
C ALA A 90 -11.96 -1.58 -0.75
N HIS A 91 -10.90 -0.79 -0.91
CA HIS A 91 -9.89 -0.59 0.12
C HIS A 91 -10.41 0.24 1.31
N ALA A 92 -11.19 1.31 1.04
CA ALA A 92 -11.74 2.19 2.07
C ALA A 92 -12.58 1.43 3.10
N VAL A 93 -13.55 0.62 2.68
CA VAL A 93 -14.44 -0.12 3.60
C VAL A 93 -13.70 -1.15 4.46
N GLN A 94 -12.46 -1.48 4.11
CA GLN A 94 -11.57 -2.37 4.85
C GLN A 94 -10.59 -1.62 5.79
N GLY A 95 -10.75 -0.29 5.93
CA GLY A 95 -9.93 0.51 6.83
C GLY A 95 -8.69 1.14 6.20
N VAL A 96 -8.47 0.98 4.91
CA VAL A 96 -7.40 1.66 4.20
C VAL A 96 -7.88 3.04 3.76
N THR A 97 -7.35 4.09 4.38
CA THR A 97 -7.78 5.46 4.10
C THR A 97 -6.96 6.14 3.01
N SER A 98 -5.78 5.61 2.74
CA SER A 98 -4.89 6.14 1.69
C SER A 98 -4.19 5.00 0.94
N ILE A 99 -4.09 5.13 -0.39
CA ILE A 99 -3.45 4.14 -1.28
C ILE A 99 -2.52 4.82 -2.28
N VAL A 100 -1.47 4.09 -2.69
CA VAL A 100 -0.67 4.41 -3.87
C VAL A 100 -0.94 3.33 -4.92
N LEU A 101 -1.50 3.72 -6.06
CA LEU A 101 -1.85 2.79 -7.13
C LEU A 101 -0.61 2.41 -7.96
N THR A 102 -0.38 1.11 -8.11
CA THR A 102 0.85 0.56 -8.68
C THR A 102 0.65 0.14 -10.13
N ILE A 103 1.55 0.58 -11.00
CA ILE A 103 1.52 0.33 -12.45
C ILE A 103 2.68 -0.58 -12.79
N SER A 104 2.37 -1.78 -13.29
CA SER A 104 3.33 -2.79 -13.73
C SER A 104 3.96 -2.47 -15.10
N SER A 105 4.96 -3.27 -15.49
CA SER A 105 5.61 -3.16 -16.81
C SER A 105 4.63 -3.45 -17.96
N ALA A 106 4.51 -2.47 -18.88
CA ALA A 106 3.70 -2.55 -20.10
C ALA A 106 4.30 -1.65 -21.18
N SER A 107 3.61 -1.54 -22.33
CA SER A 107 3.98 -0.54 -23.32
C SER A 107 3.87 0.88 -22.74
N MET A 108 4.68 1.82 -23.23
CA MET A 108 4.62 3.22 -22.76
C MET A 108 3.24 3.84 -22.95
N GLU A 109 2.54 3.46 -24.04
CA GLU A 109 1.16 3.90 -24.27
C GLU A 109 0.23 3.46 -23.13
N GLN A 110 0.32 2.18 -22.72
CA GLN A 110 -0.52 1.64 -21.65
C GLN A 110 -0.14 2.22 -20.28
N ILE A 111 1.16 2.34 -19.98
CA ILE A 111 1.64 2.98 -18.74
C ILE A 111 1.13 4.42 -18.64
N ASN A 112 1.29 5.21 -19.70
CA ASN A 112 0.87 6.61 -19.72
C ASN A 112 -0.65 6.75 -19.53
N ARG A 113 -1.46 5.90 -20.18
CA ARG A 113 -2.92 5.88 -19.99
C ARG A 113 -3.29 5.59 -18.54
N SER A 114 -2.63 4.62 -17.91
CA SER A 114 -2.85 4.29 -16.49
C SER A 114 -2.42 5.44 -15.58
N LEU A 115 -1.29 6.08 -15.86
CA LEU A 115 -0.80 7.25 -15.12
C LEU A 115 -1.76 8.44 -15.23
N GLU A 116 -2.33 8.70 -16.42
CA GLU A 116 -3.37 9.73 -16.61
C GLU A 116 -4.61 9.45 -15.75
N ALA A 117 -5.08 8.19 -15.72
CA ALA A 117 -6.22 7.79 -14.89
C ALA A 117 -5.94 7.95 -13.39
N VAL A 118 -4.78 7.50 -12.93
CA VAL A 118 -4.38 7.64 -11.52
C VAL A 118 -4.15 9.11 -11.16
N GLY A 119 -3.50 9.89 -12.01
CA GLY A 119 -3.27 11.33 -11.83
C GLY A 119 -4.57 12.10 -11.70
N TYR A 120 -5.54 11.79 -12.56
CA TYR A 120 -6.88 12.37 -12.46
C TYR A 120 -7.52 12.09 -11.10
N LEU A 121 -7.50 10.84 -10.62
CA LEU A 121 -8.10 10.45 -9.33
C LEU A 121 -7.33 10.98 -8.12
N ALA A 122 -6.02 11.14 -8.21
CA ALA A 122 -5.22 11.76 -7.17
C ALA A 122 -5.61 13.24 -6.95
N ASN A 123 -5.96 13.94 -8.05
CA ASN A 123 -6.41 15.34 -8.01
C ASN A 123 -7.93 15.49 -7.78
N ASN A 124 -8.72 14.43 -8.02
CA ASN A 124 -10.17 14.41 -7.84
C ASN A 124 -10.58 13.26 -6.90
N PRO A 125 -10.68 13.52 -5.59
CA PRO A 125 -10.95 12.49 -4.60
C PRO A 125 -12.22 11.71 -4.86
N VAL A 126 -12.14 10.38 -4.70
CA VAL A 126 -13.26 9.47 -4.89
C VAL A 126 -14.20 9.54 -3.69
N GLU A 127 -15.46 9.87 -3.93
CA GLU A 127 -16.47 9.87 -2.86
C GLU A 127 -16.65 8.44 -2.29
N GLY A 128 -16.51 8.32 -0.95
CA GLY A 128 -16.58 7.03 -0.26
C GLY A 128 -15.37 6.11 -0.52
N GLY A 129 -14.30 6.61 -1.14
CA GLY A 129 -13.09 5.86 -1.45
C GLY A 129 -11.88 6.28 -0.64
N ALA A 130 -10.87 5.41 -0.55
CA ALA A 130 -9.55 5.74 -0.03
C ALA A 130 -8.92 6.89 -0.84
N ARG A 131 -8.18 7.76 -0.17
CA ARG A 131 -7.42 8.82 -0.83
C ARG A 131 -6.33 8.22 -1.71
N ILE A 132 -6.41 8.43 -3.02
CA ILE A 132 -5.35 8.05 -3.95
C ILE A 132 -4.25 9.11 -3.83
N LEU A 133 -3.09 8.71 -3.29
CA LEU A 133 -1.96 9.62 -3.06
C LEU A 133 -1.16 9.90 -4.33
N GLY A 134 -1.30 9.05 -5.33
CA GLY A 134 -0.60 9.08 -6.60
C GLY A 134 -0.25 7.68 -7.07
N SER A 135 0.74 7.58 -7.96
CA SER A 135 1.15 6.33 -8.58
C SER A 135 2.50 5.81 -8.10
N TYR A 136 2.66 4.49 -8.15
CA TYR A 136 3.90 3.75 -8.01
C TYR A 136 4.23 3.10 -9.35
N VAL A 137 5.29 3.53 -10.00
CA VAL A 137 5.77 2.88 -11.22
C VAL A 137 6.67 1.71 -10.84
N GLU A 138 6.23 0.49 -11.13
CA GLU A 138 6.92 -0.74 -10.75
C GLU A 138 7.21 -1.62 -11.97
N GLY A 139 8.40 -2.22 -12.01
CA GLY A 139 8.77 -3.21 -13.02
C GLY A 139 9.27 -2.65 -14.36
N LYS A 140 8.91 -1.44 -14.76
CA LYS A 140 9.40 -0.82 -16.02
C LYS A 140 10.92 -0.76 -16.08
N PHE A 141 11.58 -0.39 -14.98
CA PHE A 141 13.01 -0.28 -14.81
C PHE A 141 13.59 -1.40 -13.93
N GLY A 142 12.95 -2.58 -13.95
CA GLY A 142 13.37 -3.76 -13.21
C GLY A 142 14.42 -4.59 -13.95
N SER A 143 15.04 -5.53 -13.23
CA SER A 143 15.95 -6.54 -13.80
C SER A 143 15.19 -7.59 -14.61
N ARG A 144 15.68 -7.87 -15.79
CA ARG A 144 15.16 -8.96 -16.65
C ARG A 144 15.25 -10.34 -15.98
N GLU A 145 16.29 -10.55 -15.16
CA GLU A 145 16.53 -11.81 -14.44
C GLU A 145 15.59 -11.98 -13.23
N LYS A 146 15.23 -10.87 -12.58
CA LYS A 146 14.39 -10.83 -11.38
C LYS A 146 12.99 -10.27 -11.64
N ARG A 147 12.53 -10.37 -12.87
CA ARG A 147 11.28 -9.79 -13.34
C ARG A 147 10.03 -10.22 -12.56
N GLY A 148 10.06 -11.37 -11.88
CA GLY A 148 8.85 -11.91 -11.24
C GLY A 148 7.72 -12.09 -12.25
N ALA A 149 6.56 -11.50 -12.00
CA ALA A 149 5.41 -11.50 -12.89
C ALA A 149 5.44 -10.40 -13.97
N GLN A 150 6.41 -9.48 -13.93
CA GLN A 150 6.54 -8.38 -14.88
C GLN A 150 6.74 -8.88 -16.32
N ASN A 151 6.19 -8.17 -17.31
CA ASN A 151 6.34 -8.53 -18.72
C ASN A 151 7.73 -8.17 -19.23
N LEU A 152 8.51 -9.21 -19.59
CA LEU A 152 9.89 -9.11 -20.03
C LEU A 152 10.09 -8.20 -21.25
N GLU A 153 9.10 -8.10 -22.12
CA GLU A 153 9.14 -7.29 -23.34
C GLU A 153 9.34 -5.80 -23.05
N TYR A 154 8.74 -5.33 -21.93
CA TYR A 154 8.68 -3.90 -21.61
C TYR A 154 9.68 -3.46 -20.53
N ILE A 155 10.48 -4.39 -20.01
CA ILE A 155 11.54 -4.06 -19.05
C ILE A 155 12.73 -3.46 -19.78
N CYS A 156 13.20 -2.31 -19.33
CA CYS A 156 14.39 -1.63 -19.85
C CYS A 156 15.20 -0.97 -18.72
N PRO A 157 16.46 -0.63 -18.96
CA PRO A 157 17.23 0.20 -18.03
C PRO A 157 16.56 1.53 -17.74
N PRO A 158 16.77 2.12 -16.53
CA PRO A 158 16.28 3.45 -16.20
C PRO A 158 16.76 4.48 -17.23
N ASN A 159 15.83 5.31 -17.71
CA ASN A 159 16.14 6.38 -18.65
C ASN A 159 15.22 7.58 -18.46
N PHE A 160 15.71 8.77 -18.76
CA PHE A 160 15.00 10.03 -18.57
C PHE A 160 13.89 10.27 -19.60
N GLU A 161 13.99 9.70 -20.80
CA GLU A 161 12.97 9.87 -21.84
C GLU A 161 11.65 9.24 -21.38
N ASP A 162 11.67 7.95 -21.01
CA ASP A 162 10.50 7.26 -20.47
C ASP A 162 10.01 7.91 -19.19
N PHE A 163 10.93 8.28 -18.28
CA PHE A 163 10.56 8.91 -17.02
C PHE A 163 9.82 10.23 -17.21
N HIS A 164 10.33 11.13 -18.08
CA HIS A 164 9.67 12.41 -18.32
C HIS A 164 8.30 12.25 -19.01
N ALA A 165 8.17 11.25 -19.91
CA ALA A 165 6.87 10.92 -20.50
C ALA A 165 5.88 10.44 -19.44
N MET A 166 6.29 9.55 -18.53
CA MET A 166 5.48 9.08 -17.41
C MET A 166 5.14 10.19 -16.42
N TRP A 167 6.10 11.05 -16.10
CA TRP A 167 5.90 12.19 -15.19
C TRP A 167 4.85 13.17 -15.75
N ALA A 168 4.95 13.49 -17.03
CA ALA A 168 3.98 14.35 -17.71
C ALA A 168 2.57 13.71 -17.76
N ALA A 169 2.48 12.42 -18.11
CA ALA A 169 1.22 11.69 -18.16
C ALA A 169 0.53 11.58 -16.79
N SER A 170 1.31 11.50 -15.72
CA SER A 170 0.79 11.44 -14.34
C SER A 170 0.33 12.78 -13.77
N ASP A 171 0.49 13.89 -14.49
CA ASP A 171 0.32 15.25 -13.96
C ASP A 171 1.15 15.48 -12.66
N GLY A 172 2.38 14.94 -12.64
CA GLY A 172 3.30 15.06 -11.52
C GLY A 172 2.90 14.30 -10.24
N THR A 173 2.05 13.29 -10.35
CA THR A 173 1.55 12.54 -9.18
C THR A 173 2.29 11.22 -8.92
N ILE A 174 3.39 10.92 -9.63
CA ILE A 174 4.22 9.75 -9.29
C ILE A 174 4.83 9.96 -7.91
N LYS A 175 4.54 9.06 -6.97
CA LYS A 175 5.08 9.08 -5.60
C LYS A 175 6.29 8.17 -5.45
N ILE A 176 6.27 7.02 -6.13
CA ILE A 176 7.33 6.03 -6.01
C ILE A 176 7.70 5.53 -7.40
N ILE A 177 9.00 5.34 -7.63
CA ILE A 177 9.51 4.68 -8.82
C ILE A 177 10.50 3.59 -8.41
N SER A 178 10.25 2.35 -8.86
CA SER A 178 11.12 1.20 -8.58
C SER A 178 12.10 0.98 -9.71
N ILE A 179 13.35 0.72 -9.35
CA ILE A 179 14.43 0.43 -10.29
C ILE A 179 15.25 -0.78 -9.86
N ALA A 180 15.91 -1.42 -10.82
CA ALA A 180 17.01 -2.34 -10.62
C ALA A 180 18.32 -1.52 -10.68
N PRO A 181 18.99 -1.27 -9.56
CA PRO A 181 20.13 -0.35 -9.53
C PRO A 181 21.34 -0.87 -10.31
N GLU A 182 21.45 -2.17 -10.53
CA GLU A 182 22.50 -2.77 -11.38
C GLU A 182 22.39 -2.35 -12.85
N ASP A 183 21.20 -1.93 -13.29
CA ASP A 183 20.91 -1.47 -14.66
C ASP A 183 20.93 0.07 -14.79
N ASP A 184 21.15 0.82 -13.68
CA ASP A 184 21.33 2.29 -13.67
C ASP A 184 22.81 2.64 -13.81
N ASP A 185 23.26 2.93 -15.04
CA ASP A 185 24.66 3.21 -15.34
C ASP A 185 25.21 4.37 -14.50
N GLY A 186 26.21 4.05 -13.69
CA GLY A 186 26.84 4.99 -12.77
C GLY A 186 25.88 5.57 -11.69
N LEU A 187 24.69 4.99 -11.53
CA LEU A 187 23.62 5.48 -10.67
C LEU A 187 23.18 6.92 -11.03
N GLY A 188 23.26 7.27 -12.31
CA GLY A 188 22.94 8.62 -12.79
C GLY A 188 21.49 8.99 -12.63
N PHE A 189 20.58 8.08 -12.94
CA PHE A 189 19.15 8.24 -12.77
C PHE A 189 18.77 8.37 -11.28
N THR A 190 19.27 7.45 -10.45
CA THR A 190 19.05 7.46 -8.99
C THR A 190 19.50 8.78 -8.36
N LYS A 191 20.73 9.21 -8.63
CA LYS A 191 21.30 10.46 -8.07
C LYS A 191 20.50 11.67 -8.50
N HIS A 192 20.08 11.73 -9.76
CA HIS A 192 19.28 12.85 -10.27
C HIS A 192 17.93 12.94 -9.55
N LEU A 193 17.17 11.84 -9.50
CA LEU A 193 15.86 11.85 -8.82
C LEU A 193 16.00 12.15 -7.33
N ALA A 194 16.98 11.57 -6.64
CA ALA A 194 17.21 11.84 -5.23
C ALA A 194 17.56 13.30 -4.96
N THR A 195 18.37 13.94 -5.83
CA THR A 195 18.79 15.34 -5.69
C THR A 195 17.64 16.31 -5.92
N TYR A 196 16.81 16.07 -6.93
CA TYR A 196 15.76 17.00 -7.35
C TYR A 196 14.36 16.56 -6.90
N SER A 197 14.27 15.56 -6.03
CA SER A 197 13.00 14.96 -5.56
C SER A 197 12.03 16.01 -5.01
N GLU A 198 12.50 16.93 -4.15
CA GLU A 198 11.65 17.91 -3.49
C GLU A 198 11.30 19.08 -4.42
N GLU A 199 12.28 19.59 -5.15
CA GLU A 199 12.13 20.82 -5.96
C GLU A 199 11.38 20.60 -7.27
N ALA A 200 11.65 19.46 -7.94
CA ALA A 200 11.16 19.20 -9.30
C ALA A 200 10.12 18.06 -9.39
N TYR A 201 10.11 17.14 -8.44
CA TYR A 201 9.35 15.89 -8.55
C TYR A 201 8.45 15.58 -7.33
N ASN A 202 7.93 16.60 -6.66
CA ASN A 202 6.90 16.45 -5.62
C ASN A 202 7.22 15.39 -4.55
N ASN A 203 8.48 15.31 -4.11
CA ASN A 203 8.97 14.32 -3.15
C ASN A 203 8.92 12.87 -3.65
N ILE A 204 9.18 12.62 -4.94
CA ILE A 204 9.27 11.26 -5.47
C ILE A 204 10.26 10.41 -4.66
N THR A 205 9.88 9.17 -4.37
CA THR A 205 10.72 8.20 -3.69
C THR A 205 11.31 7.22 -4.71
N VAL A 206 12.63 7.07 -4.73
CA VAL A 206 13.28 6.03 -5.53
C VAL A 206 13.35 4.76 -4.68
N ALA A 207 12.78 3.67 -5.21
CA ALA A 207 12.77 2.35 -4.59
C ALA A 207 13.68 1.37 -5.35
N MET A 208 14.20 0.39 -4.65
CA MET A 208 14.88 -0.77 -5.22
C MET A 208 13.92 -1.96 -5.23
N GLY A 209 13.64 -2.50 -6.41
CA GLY A 209 12.77 -3.64 -6.58
C GLY A 209 13.03 -4.37 -7.89
N HIS A 210 12.62 -5.63 -8.00
CA HIS A 210 12.89 -6.49 -9.14
C HIS A 210 14.36 -6.40 -9.57
N THR A 211 15.28 -6.72 -8.64
CA THR A 211 16.71 -6.46 -8.78
C THR A 211 17.54 -7.71 -8.56
N ASN A 212 18.55 -7.91 -9.40
CA ASN A 212 19.59 -8.91 -9.23
C ASN A 212 20.92 -8.30 -8.71
N ALA A 213 20.84 -7.11 -8.13
CA ALA A 213 22.01 -6.41 -7.59
C ALA A 213 22.76 -7.26 -6.57
N THR A 214 24.07 -7.20 -6.63
CA THR A 214 24.95 -7.65 -5.55
C THR A 214 24.79 -6.71 -4.34
N TYR A 215 25.27 -7.16 -3.18
CA TYR A 215 25.29 -6.33 -1.97
C TYR A 215 25.95 -4.95 -2.21
N ASP A 216 27.11 -4.94 -2.88
CA ASP A 216 27.86 -3.71 -3.10
C ASP A 216 27.13 -2.76 -4.06
N GLN A 217 26.47 -3.28 -5.12
CA GLN A 217 25.64 -2.48 -6.02
C GLN A 217 24.41 -1.91 -5.28
N ALA A 218 23.71 -2.74 -4.52
CA ALA A 218 22.56 -2.30 -3.72
C ALA A 218 22.96 -1.25 -2.68
N LYS A 219 24.08 -1.48 -1.96
CA LYS A 219 24.62 -0.51 -1.01
C LYS A 219 24.98 0.82 -1.67
N ALA A 220 25.68 0.79 -2.79
CA ALA A 220 26.03 1.99 -3.54
C ALA A 220 24.78 2.78 -3.99
N ALA A 221 23.73 2.07 -4.40
CA ALA A 221 22.46 2.69 -4.78
C ALA A 221 21.72 3.32 -3.59
N ILE A 222 21.74 2.69 -2.41
CA ILE A 222 21.21 3.29 -1.18
C ILE A 222 22.01 4.54 -0.80
N ASP A 223 23.33 4.49 -0.87
CA ASP A 223 24.20 5.64 -0.62
C ASP A 223 23.96 6.77 -1.66
N ALA A 224 23.51 6.43 -2.88
CA ALA A 224 23.15 7.37 -3.94
C ALA A 224 21.77 7.98 -3.80
N GLY A 225 20.89 7.46 -2.91
CA GLY A 225 19.61 8.07 -2.62
C GLY A 225 18.38 7.16 -2.71
N ILE A 226 18.54 5.86 -2.93
CA ILE A 226 17.44 4.91 -2.76
C ILE A 226 17.09 4.83 -1.26
N THR A 227 15.82 5.03 -0.94
CA THR A 227 15.33 5.02 0.44
C THR A 227 14.30 3.94 0.73
N ARG A 228 13.87 3.19 -0.29
CA ARG A 228 12.81 2.19 -0.17
C ARG A 228 13.22 0.89 -0.87
N ALA A 229 12.74 -0.24 -0.33
CA ALA A 229 12.80 -1.55 -0.98
C ALA A 229 11.37 -2.04 -1.24
N THR A 230 11.07 -2.31 -2.51
CA THR A 230 9.78 -2.81 -2.99
C THR A 230 9.60 -4.25 -2.53
N HIS A 231 8.46 -4.59 -1.90
CA HIS A 231 8.07 -5.96 -1.48
C HIS A 231 9.26 -6.90 -1.19
N THR A 232 10.09 -6.51 -0.22
CA THR A 232 11.37 -7.16 0.14
C THR A 232 11.29 -8.70 0.09
N PHE A 233 12.31 -9.34 -0.47
CA PHE A 233 12.49 -10.74 -0.87
C PHE A 233 11.92 -11.09 -2.26
N ASN A 234 10.80 -10.51 -2.68
CA ASN A 234 10.15 -10.87 -3.94
C ASN A 234 10.88 -10.20 -5.10
N GLY A 235 11.18 -10.98 -6.16
CA GLY A 235 11.91 -10.47 -7.32
C GLY A 235 13.29 -9.89 -6.99
N MET A 236 14.00 -10.39 -5.98
CA MET A 236 15.31 -9.89 -5.57
C MET A 236 16.39 -10.98 -5.60
N SER A 237 17.67 -10.57 -5.66
CA SER A 237 18.79 -11.44 -5.34
C SER A 237 18.69 -11.88 -3.88
N GLY A 238 18.62 -13.20 -3.66
CA GLY A 238 18.34 -13.79 -2.36
C GLY A 238 19.52 -13.80 -1.41
N MET A 239 19.26 -14.18 -0.16
CA MET A 239 20.29 -14.27 0.88
C MET A 239 21.21 -15.47 0.69
N HIS A 240 22.52 -15.23 0.74
CA HIS A 240 23.52 -16.28 0.70
C HIS A 240 24.77 -15.90 1.50
N HIS A 241 25.25 -16.80 2.34
CA HIS A 241 26.32 -16.55 3.33
C HIS A 241 27.69 -16.17 2.76
N ARG A 242 27.91 -16.27 1.45
CA ARG A 242 29.16 -15.89 0.76
C ARG A 242 28.92 -14.93 -0.40
N ASN A 243 27.77 -15.02 -1.08
CA ASN A 243 27.44 -14.21 -2.23
C ASN A 243 26.24 -13.33 -1.85
N LEU A 244 26.52 -12.21 -1.18
CA LEU A 244 25.51 -11.32 -0.66
C LEU A 244 24.78 -10.57 -1.78
N GLY A 245 23.46 -10.43 -1.66
CA GLY A 245 22.61 -9.75 -2.61
C GLY A 245 21.92 -8.49 -2.05
N ALA A 246 20.92 -8.05 -2.77
CA ALA A 246 20.14 -6.87 -2.41
C ALA A 246 19.44 -7.02 -1.03
N VAL A 247 18.94 -8.23 -0.70
CA VAL A 247 18.25 -8.47 0.55
C VAL A 247 19.15 -8.21 1.75
N GLU A 248 20.43 -8.65 1.74
CA GLU A 248 21.34 -8.35 2.83
C GLU A 248 21.69 -6.86 2.93
N ALA A 249 21.74 -6.14 1.81
CA ALA A 249 21.93 -4.69 1.85
C ALA A 249 20.72 -3.99 2.50
N ILE A 250 19.50 -4.44 2.20
CA ILE A 250 18.27 -3.94 2.83
C ILE A 250 18.29 -4.20 4.34
N PHE A 251 18.65 -5.41 4.76
CA PHE A 251 18.72 -5.77 6.18
C PHE A 251 19.71 -4.93 6.96
N THR A 252 20.88 -4.70 6.40
CA THR A 252 22.02 -4.08 7.10
C THR A 252 22.04 -2.56 7.04
N HIS A 253 21.28 -1.94 6.11
CA HIS A 253 21.30 -0.49 5.94
C HIS A 253 20.14 0.19 6.68
N PRO A 254 20.42 1.07 7.68
CA PRO A 254 19.37 1.63 8.55
C PRO A 254 18.40 2.58 7.84
N LYS A 255 18.84 3.25 6.76
CA LYS A 255 18.03 4.26 6.06
C LYS A 255 16.98 3.70 5.11
N ILE A 256 17.06 2.41 4.77
CA ILE A 256 16.13 1.80 3.81
C ILE A 256 14.83 1.44 4.51
N HIS A 257 13.73 1.93 4.01
CA HIS A 257 12.39 1.50 4.37
C HIS A 257 12.06 0.21 3.58
N ALA A 258 11.78 -0.88 4.27
CA ALA A 258 11.49 -2.17 3.66
C ALA A 258 9.98 -2.42 3.60
N GLU A 259 9.42 -2.54 2.41
CA GLU A 259 8.06 -3.05 2.24
C GLU A 259 8.03 -4.55 2.43
N ILE A 260 6.96 -5.08 3.03
CA ILE A 260 6.75 -6.50 3.22
C ILE A 260 5.30 -6.90 2.96
N ILE A 261 5.11 -7.91 2.10
CA ILE A 261 3.80 -8.53 1.88
C ILE A 261 3.56 -9.53 3.01
N VAL A 262 2.47 -9.34 3.76
CA VAL A 262 2.21 -10.09 4.99
C VAL A 262 1.04 -11.08 4.86
N ASP A 263 0.87 -11.67 3.68
CA ASP A 263 -0.13 -12.70 3.40
C ASP A 263 0.31 -14.12 3.80
N GLY A 264 1.60 -14.31 4.13
CA GLY A 264 2.19 -15.61 4.46
C GLY A 264 2.40 -16.53 3.26
N GLN A 265 2.13 -16.06 2.03
CA GLN A 265 2.32 -16.78 0.77
C GLN A 265 3.54 -16.24 0.00
N HIS A 266 3.60 -14.91 -0.21
CA HIS A 266 4.74 -14.25 -0.84
C HIS A 266 6.00 -14.36 0.00
N VAL A 267 5.86 -14.20 1.33
CA VAL A 267 6.95 -14.31 2.28
C VAL A 267 6.53 -15.19 3.45
N ASN A 268 7.32 -16.23 3.71
CA ASN A 268 7.09 -17.07 4.89
C ASN A 268 7.17 -16.21 6.15
N ARG A 269 6.23 -16.43 7.09
CA ARG A 269 6.13 -15.68 8.36
C ARG A 269 7.45 -15.57 9.13
N ILE A 270 8.32 -16.60 9.04
CA ILE A 270 9.62 -16.58 9.73
C ILE A 270 10.50 -15.47 9.14
N TRP A 271 10.57 -15.36 7.82
CA TRP A 271 11.34 -14.32 7.15
C TRP A 271 10.76 -12.92 7.35
N ALA A 272 9.43 -12.80 7.32
CA ALA A 272 8.76 -11.54 7.63
C ALA A 272 9.09 -11.07 9.07
N LYS A 273 8.98 -11.97 10.05
CA LYS A 273 9.38 -11.70 11.45
C LYS A 273 10.86 -11.35 11.56
N THR A 274 11.73 -12.05 10.83
CA THR A 274 13.17 -11.78 10.85
C THR A 274 13.46 -10.38 10.30
N LEU A 275 12.81 -9.97 9.22
CA LEU A 275 12.94 -8.62 8.67
C LEU A 275 12.49 -7.56 9.68
N ILE A 276 11.29 -7.73 10.28
CA ILE A 276 10.76 -6.79 11.27
C ILE A 276 11.68 -6.71 12.51
N MET A 277 12.13 -7.85 13.01
CA MET A 277 13.05 -7.89 14.17
C MET A 277 14.36 -7.16 13.87
N TRP A 278 14.89 -7.29 12.66
CA TRP A 278 16.16 -6.68 12.27
C TRP A 278 16.07 -5.20 11.96
N LYS A 279 15.03 -4.80 11.23
CA LYS A 279 14.82 -3.41 10.79
C LYS A 279 14.10 -2.55 11.83
N GLY A 280 13.39 -3.17 12.77
CA GLY A 280 12.44 -2.49 13.66
C GLY A 280 11.15 -2.07 12.97
N ILE A 281 10.13 -1.79 13.76
CA ILE A 281 8.79 -1.41 13.26
C ILE A 281 8.78 -0.09 12.47
N GLU A 282 9.72 0.81 12.74
CA GLU A 282 9.87 2.08 12.01
C GLU A 282 10.58 1.91 10.66
N GLY A 283 11.26 0.77 10.45
CA GLY A 283 11.96 0.45 9.21
C GLY A 283 11.18 -0.45 8.25
N VAL A 284 9.99 -0.95 8.65
CA VAL A 284 9.18 -1.87 7.86
C VAL A 284 7.77 -1.35 7.65
N GLY A 285 7.33 -1.24 6.39
CA GLY A 285 5.96 -0.93 6.01
C GLY A 285 5.21 -2.17 5.52
N LEU A 286 4.02 -2.40 6.04
CA LEU A 286 3.14 -3.46 5.54
C LEU A 286 2.52 -3.02 4.21
N VAL A 287 2.53 -3.90 3.22
CA VAL A 287 1.87 -3.70 1.93
C VAL A 287 1.08 -4.95 1.54
N THR A 288 0.10 -4.78 0.66
CA THR A 288 -0.69 -5.92 0.17
C THR A 288 -0.17 -6.49 -1.13
N ASP A 289 0.41 -5.67 -2.01
CA ASP A 289 0.67 -6.02 -3.40
C ASP A 289 -0.62 -6.58 -4.05
N SER A 290 -1.75 -5.96 -3.70
CA SER A 290 -3.08 -6.44 -4.02
C SER A 290 -3.40 -6.32 -5.50
N THR A 291 -4.07 -7.35 -6.03
CA THR A 291 -4.56 -7.40 -7.41
C THR A 291 -6.04 -7.02 -7.49
N ALA A 292 -6.62 -7.00 -8.69
CA ALA A 292 -8.05 -6.79 -8.91
C ALA A 292 -8.95 -7.70 -8.04
N SER A 293 -8.44 -8.88 -7.65
CA SER A 293 -9.18 -9.86 -6.84
C SER A 293 -9.26 -9.50 -5.35
N ALA A 294 -8.54 -8.49 -4.87
CA ALA A 294 -8.59 -8.07 -3.48
C ALA A 294 -9.89 -7.31 -3.17
N GLY A 295 -10.42 -7.52 -1.96
CA GLY A 295 -11.62 -6.82 -1.50
C GLY A 295 -12.93 -7.26 -2.14
N ILE A 296 -12.93 -8.28 -3.01
CA ILE A 296 -14.15 -8.93 -3.50
C ILE A 296 -14.49 -10.17 -2.68
N SER A 297 -15.79 -10.51 -2.59
CA SER A 297 -16.24 -11.67 -1.82
C SER A 297 -15.80 -12.99 -2.47
N LYS A 298 -15.73 -14.05 -1.65
CA LYS A 298 -15.39 -15.40 -2.15
C LYS A 298 -16.42 -15.86 -3.17
N GLU A 299 -17.68 -15.60 -2.95
CA GLU A 299 -18.81 -15.93 -3.80
C GLU A 299 -18.67 -15.25 -5.16
N GLU A 300 -18.24 -14.00 -5.17
CA GLU A 300 -18.10 -13.21 -6.39
C GLU A 300 -16.94 -13.69 -7.26
N TRP A 301 -15.72 -13.90 -6.70
CA TRP A 301 -14.62 -14.37 -7.54
C TRP A 301 -14.78 -15.84 -7.97
N ILE A 302 -15.49 -16.70 -7.21
CA ILE A 302 -15.82 -18.06 -7.64
C ILE A 302 -16.73 -18.03 -8.87
N GLN A 303 -17.67 -17.10 -8.98
CA GLN A 303 -18.54 -16.97 -10.16
C GLN A 303 -17.78 -16.67 -11.45
N HIS A 304 -16.55 -16.13 -11.33
CA HIS A 304 -15.67 -15.80 -12.45
C HIS A 304 -14.45 -16.72 -12.53
N SER A 305 -14.57 -17.94 -12.03
CA SER A 305 -13.46 -18.90 -12.00
C SER A 305 -13.93 -20.34 -12.21
N VAL A 306 -12.98 -21.20 -12.57
CA VAL A 306 -13.18 -22.65 -12.71
C VAL A 306 -12.25 -23.36 -11.74
N TYR A 307 -12.78 -24.23 -10.90
CA TYR A 307 -11.97 -25.04 -9.98
C TYR A 307 -11.20 -26.11 -10.75
N GLU A 308 -9.90 -26.18 -10.55
CA GLU A 308 -8.95 -27.12 -11.12
C GLU A 308 -8.48 -28.10 -10.02
N PRO A 309 -9.06 -29.32 -9.93
CA PRO A 309 -8.79 -30.25 -8.82
C PRO A 309 -7.33 -30.66 -8.70
N ASP A 310 -6.63 -30.87 -9.82
CA ASP A 310 -5.23 -31.30 -9.85
C ASP A 310 -4.28 -30.27 -9.28
N LEU A 311 -4.65 -29.01 -9.29
CA LEU A 311 -3.87 -27.89 -8.77
C LEU A 311 -4.36 -27.43 -7.40
N ASP A 312 -5.52 -27.93 -6.96
CA ASP A 312 -6.24 -27.41 -5.78
C ASP A 312 -6.31 -25.86 -5.81
N ALA A 313 -6.79 -25.33 -6.95
CA ALA A 313 -6.80 -23.91 -7.26
C ALA A 313 -8.01 -23.55 -8.12
N TYR A 314 -8.32 -22.26 -8.17
CA TYR A 314 -9.36 -21.73 -9.05
C TYR A 314 -8.68 -20.95 -10.18
N ARG A 315 -8.89 -21.39 -11.43
CA ARG A 315 -8.45 -20.67 -12.62
C ARG A 315 -9.43 -19.53 -12.89
N LEU A 316 -8.92 -18.31 -12.94
CA LEU A 316 -9.71 -17.12 -13.23
C LEU A 316 -10.07 -17.05 -14.71
N ASP A 317 -11.33 -16.76 -15.01
CA ASP A 317 -11.79 -16.37 -16.35
C ASP A 317 -11.46 -14.86 -16.53
N TRP A 318 -10.19 -14.61 -16.84
CA TRP A 318 -9.62 -13.26 -16.86
C TRP A 318 -10.02 -12.43 -18.08
N GLU A 319 -10.65 -13.04 -19.12
CA GLU A 319 -11.15 -12.28 -20.28
C GLU A 319 -12.15 -11.17 -19.88
N LYS A 320 -12.76 -11.34 -18.70
CA LYS A 320 -13.67 -10.33 -18.11
C LYS A 320 -12.98 -9.33 -17.19
N LEU A 321 -11.76 -9.58 -16.75
CA LEU A 321 -11.04 -8.78 -15.74
C LEU A 321 -9.79 -8.08 -16.30
N SER A 322 -9.21 -8.53 -17.41
CA SER A 322 -8.08 -7.88 -18.06
C SER A 322 -8.03 -8.18 -19.56
N ALA A 323 -8.19 -7.17 -20.38
CA ALA A 323 -8.05 -7.29 -21.81
C ALA A 323 -6.58 -7.57 -22.20
N GLY A 324 -6.28 -8.75 -22.71
CA GLY A 324 -5.12 -8.97 -23.57
C GLY A 324 -3.91 -9.71 -23.03
N SER A 325 -3.97 -10.44 -21.91
CA SER A 325 -2.85 -11.32 -21.55
C SER A 325 -3.14 -12.78 -21.97
N ASN A 326 -2.14 -13.46 -22.57
CA ASN A 326 -2.19 -14.90 -22.89
C ASN A 326 -1.78 -15.76 -21.67
N LEU A 327 -1.84 -15.22 -20.44
CA LEU A 327 -1.42 -15.90 -19.22
C LEU A 327 -2.61 -16.53 -18.51
N ASN A 328 -2.40 -17.70 -17.91
CA ASN A 328 -3.39 -18.35 -17.06
C ASN A 328 -3.22 -17.87 -15.62
N TYR A 329 -4.25 -17.27 -15.05
CA TYR A 329 -4.26 -16.80 -13.67
C TYR A 329 -5.04 -17.76 -12.77
N TYR A 330 -4.50 -18.03 -11.59
CA TYR A 330 -5.06 -18.95 -10.61
C TYR A 330 -5.12 -18.31 -9.23
N ILE A 331 -6.20 -18.55 -8.50
CA ILE A 331 -6.29 -18.25 -7.08
C ILE A 331 -5.97 -19.51 -6.29
N LYS A 332 -4.94 -19.45 -5.46
CA LYS A 332 -4.59 -20.48 -4.49
C LYS A 332 -4.10 -19.84 -3.18
N ASN A 333 -4.66 -20.30 -2.05
CA ASN A 333 -4.29 -19.80 -0.72
C ASN A 333 -4.37 -18.28 -0.58
N ARG A 334 -5.37 -17.64 -1.22
CA ARG A 334 -5.56 -16.18 -1.20
C ARG A 334 -4.41 -15.37 -1.82
N ALA A 335 -3.74 -15.95 -2.78
CA ALA A 335 -2.78 -15.28 -3.64
C ALA A 335 -3.09 -15.61 -5.10
N VAL A 336 -2.73 -14.71 -6.00
CA VAL A 336 -2.88 -14.90 -7.45
C VAL A 336 -1.57 -15.43 -8.01
N TRP A 337 -1.69 -16.47 -8.83
CA TRP A 337 -0.58 -17.14 -9.50
C TRP A 337 -0.72 -17.06 -11.01
N ILE A 338 0.39 -16.96 -11.70
CA ILE A 338 0.47 -17.13 -13.15
C ILE A 338 1.01 -18.52 -13.45
N ASN A 339 0.40 -19.21 -14.43
CA ASN A 339 0.84 -20.51 -14.95
C ASN A 339 1.07 -21.56 -13.85
N LEU A 340 0.18 -21.61 -12.84
CA LEU A 340 0.27 -22.57 -11.75
C LEU A 340 0.23 -24.01 -12.31
N GLY A 341 1.18 -24.85 -11.88
CA GLY A 341 1.37 -26.22 -12.40
C GLY A 341 2.39 -26.32 -13.53
N GLU A 342 2.84 -25.21 -14.10
CA GLU A 342 3.87 -25.17 -15.14
C GLU A 342 5.25 -24.87 -14.54
N ARG A 343 6.32 -25.03 -15.36
CA ARG A 343 7.70 -24.77 -14.90
C ARG A 343 7.98 -23.28 -14.57
N ASP A 344 7.21 -22.40 -15.17
CA ASP A 344 7.33 -20.93 -14.99
C ASP A 344 6.23 -20.37 -14.07
N ALA A 345 5.63 -21.23 -13.23
CA ALA A 345 4.68 -20.81 -12.22
C ALA A 345 5.28 -19.76 -11.27
N ARG A 346 4.54 -18.68 -11.03
CA ARG A 346 4.98 -17.58 -10.15
C ARG A 346 3.81 -16.85 -9.53
N LEU A 347 4.04 -16.26 -8.36
CA LEU A 347 3.12 -15.34 -7.73
C LEU A 347 2.99 -14.08 -8.58
N TYR A 348 1.76 -13.59 -8.70
CA TYR A 348 1.41 -12.36 -9.42
C TYR A 348 1.12 -11.20 -8.46
N GLY A 349 0.45 -11.49 -7.33
CA GLY A 349 0.16 -10.52 -6.29
C GLY A 349 -0.83 -11.04 -5.26
N GLY A 350 -1.11 -10.22 -4.26
CA GLY A 350 -1.93 -10.54 -3.12
C GLY A 350 -3.44 -10.42 -3.39
N MET A 351 -4.21 -11.08 -2.53
CA MET A 351 -5.67 -10.95 -2.45
C MET A 351 -6.12 -10.46 -1.07
N ILE A 352 -5.20 -10.34 -0.12
CA ILE A 352 -5.55 -9.89 1.22
C ILE A 352 -5.77 -8.37 1.24
N THR A 353 -6.59 -7.92 2.19
CA THR A 353 -6.66 -6.52 2.55
C THR A 353 -5.53 -6.16 3.52
N LEU A 354 -5.15 -4.88 3.62
CA LEU A 354 -4.12 -4.48 4.58
C LEU A 354 -4.53 -4.73 6.03
N MET A 355 -5.83 -4.66 6.34
CA MET A 355 -6.37 -5.03 7.66
C MET A 355 -6.16 -6.53 7.97
N GLU A 356 -6.32 -7.41 6.99
CA GLU A 356 -5.98 -8.83 7.17
C GLU A 356 -4.48 -9.02 7.37
N GLY A 357 -3.65 -8.27 6.64
CA GLY A 357 -2.20 -8.24 6.83
C GLY A 357 -1.81 -7.80 8.26
N LEU A 358 -2.46 -6.77 8.78
CA LEU A 358 -2.28 -6.31 10.16
C LEU A 358 -2.64 -7.41 11.16
N ARG A 359 -3.79 -8.09 10.99
CA ARG A 359 -4.18 -9.24 11.84
C ARG A 359 -3.18 -10.38 11.77
N ASN A 360 -2.63 -10.67 10.59
CA ASN A 360 -1.59 -11.68 10.43
C ASN A 360 -0.37 -11.34 11.30
N VAL A 361 0.10 -10.10 11.26
CA VAL A 361 1.25 -9.62 12.04
C VAL A 361 0.98 -9.74 13.55
N VAL A 362 -0.23 -9.35 14.01
CA VAL A 362 -0.65 -9.56 15.41
C VAL A 362 -0.67 -11.05 15.76
N SER A 363 -1.20 -11.92 14.88
CA SER A 363 -1.23 -13.37 15.08
C SER A 363 0.17 -14.00 15.15
N TRP A 364 1.17 -13.36 14.56
CA TRP A 364 2.57 -13.77 14.60
C TRP A 364 3.29 -13.37 15.88
N GLY A 365 2.60 -12.64 16.79
CA GLY A 365 3.07 -12.29 18.12
C GLY A 365 3.58 -10.86 18.28
N TYR A 366 3.33 -9.97 17.34
CA TYR A 366 3.53 -8.53 17.50
C TYR A 366 2.33 -7.92 18.22
N SER A 367 2.56 -6.84 18.97
CA SER A 367 1.47 -6.08 19.59
C SER A 367 0.63 -5.35 18.52
N LEU A 368 -0.60 -4.99 18.89
CA LEU A 368 -1.43 -4.16 18.00
C LEU A 368 -0.78 -2.82 17.68
N GLU A 369 -0.12 -2.19 18.65
CA GLU A 369 0.63 -0.94 18.48
C GLU A 369 1.73 -1.08 17.42
N GLU A 370 2.51 -2.16 17.46
CA GLU A 370 3.56 -2.42 16.48
C GLU A 370 2.98 -2.65 15.07
N ALA A 371 1.91 -3.44 14.96
CA ALA A 371 1.26 -3.71 13.68
C ALA A 371 0.62 -2.45 13.08
N VAL A 372 -0.07 -1.64 13.91
CA VAL A 372 -0.65 -0.35 13.51
C VAL A 372 0.45 0.60 13.05
N THR A 373 1.56 0.71 13.78
CA THR A 373 2.69 1.59 13.38
C THR A 373 3.20 1.23 11.99
N MET A 374 3.42 -0.05 11.71
CA MET A 374 3.91 -0.53 10.40
C MET A 374 2.90 -0.33 9.26
N ALA A 375 1.60 -0.25 9.57
CA ALA A 375 0.54 -0.05 8.58
C ALA A 375 0.08 1.42 8.43
N THR A 376 0.58 2.36 9.25
CA THR A 376 0.12 3.75 9.30
C THR A 376 1.26 4.75 9.32
N LEU A 377 1.93 4.96 10.47
CA LEU A 377 2.96 5.98 10.65
C LEU A 377 4.22 5.70 9.84
N THR A 378 4.64 4.44 9.78
CA THR A 378 5.84 4.04 9.03
C THR A 378 5.71 4.31 7.53
N PRO A 379 4.62 3.88 6.81
CA PRO A 379 4.43 4.27 5.42
C PRO A 379 4.22 5.77 5.23
N ALA A 380 3.55 6.48 6.17
CA ALA A 380 3.40 7.93 6.11
C ALA A 380 4.76 8.64 6.15
N LYS A 381 5.66 8.27 7.08
CA LYS A 381 7.03 8.80 7.17
C LYS A 381 7.81 8.56 5.87
N SER A 382 7.69 7.36 5.29
CA SER A 382 8.41 6.99 4.08
C SER A 382 7.98 7.79 2.85
N LEU A 383 6.74 8.32 2.86
CA LEU A 383 6.18 9.21 1.84
C LEU A 383 6.28 10.70 2.21
N LYS A 384 6.87 11.05 3.36
CA LYS A 384 6.95 12.41 3.91
C LYS A 384 5.55 13.05 4.15
N LEU A 385 4.58 12.22 4.54
CA LEU A 385 3.19 12.62 4.84
C LEU A 385 2.85 12.53 6.34
N ASP A 386 3.82 12.24 7.19
CA ASP A 386 3.62 12.02 8.61
C ASP A 386 3.23 13.28 9.39
N ASN A 387 3.36 14.46 8.81
CA ASN A 387 2.78 15.71 9.32
C ASN A 387 1.25 15.80 9.09
N GLN A 388 0.69 15.01 8.17
CA GLN A 388 -0.72 15.05 7.79
C GLN A 388 -1.47 13.77 8.17
N LYS A 389 -0.83 12.60 8.02
CA LYS A 389 -1.46 11.27 8.12
C LYS A 389 -0.67 10.32 9.03
N GLY A 390 -1.15 9.10 9.20
CA GLY A 390 -0.44 8.01 9.85
C GLY A 390 -0.47 8.00 11.38
N SER A 391 -1.07 9.00 12.02
CA SER A 391 -1.31 9.00 13.47
C SER A 391 -2.50 9.87 13.84
N ILE A 392 -3.12 9.59 14.99
CA ILE A 392 -4.19 10.41 15.55
C ILE A 392 -3.56 11.52 16.39
N ALA A 393 -3.55 12.73 15.86
CA ALA A 393 -3.02 13.90 16.55
C ALA A 393 -3.70 15.19 16.06
N PRO A 394 -3.82 16.22 16.91
CA PRO A 394 -4.40 17.49 16.51
C PRO A 394 -3.76 18.07 15.25
N GLY A 395 -4.59 18.57 14.34
CA GLY A 395 -4.18 19.17 13.06
C GLY A 395 -3.98 18.18 11.91
N LYS A 396 -3.91 16.87 12.18
CA LYS A 396 -3.85 15.84 11.13
C LYS A 396 -5.22 15.55 10.54
N ASP A 397 -5.20 14.92 9.37
CA ASP A 397 -6.41 14.48 8.69
C ASP A 397 -7.21 13.53 9.60
N ALA A 398 -8.52 13.69 9.63
CA ALA A 398 -9.40 12.81 10.38
C ALA A 398 -9.62 11.49 9.61
N ASP A 399 -8.53 10.72 9.49
CA ASP A 399 -8.46 9.38 8.91
C ASP A 399 -8.41 8.37 10.04
N LEU A 400 -9.54 7.71 10.31
CA LEU A 400 -9.72 6.85 11.49
C LEU A 400 -10.39 5.53 11.12
N VAL A 401 -10.02 4.46 11.82
CA VAL A 401 -10.72 3.18 11.77
C VAL A 401 -11.16 2.80 13.18
N ILE A 402 -12.44 2.52 13.34
CA ILE A 402 -13.02 2.02 14.57
C ILE A 402 -13.26 0.52 14.39
N LEU A 403 -12.65 -0.28 15.26
CA LEU A 403 -12.59 -1.73 15.18
C LEU A 403 -13.37 -2.37 16.34
N ASP A 404 -13.94 -3.57 16.12
CA ASP A 404 -14.34 -4.46 17.19
C ASP A 404 -13.14 -5.16 17.85
N ALA A 405 -13.42 -6.00 18.85
CA ALA A 405 -12.39 -6.76 19.57
C ALA A 405 -11.64 -7.78 18.69
N GLU A 406 -12.27 -8.24 17.60
CA GLU A 406 -11.68 -9.13 16.60
C GLU A 406 -10.93 -8.37 15.50
N LEU A 407 -10.76 -7.06 15.65
CA LEU A 407 -10.13 -6.15 14.71
C LEU A 407 -10.87 -6.04 13.36
N ASN A 408 -12.20 -6.17 13.34
CA ASN A 408 -13.00 -5.90 12.13
C ASN A 408 -13.41 -4.43 12.10
N PRO A 409 -13.28 -3.74 10.96
CA PRO A 409 -13.72 -2.36 10.82
C PRO A 409 -15.23 -2.24 11.01
N LYS A 410 -15.67 -1.52 12.05
CA LYS A 410 -17.07 -1.15 12.32
C LYS A 410 -17.40 0.23 11.76
N ALA A 411 -16.43 1.13 11.76
CA ALA A 411 -16.53 2.40 11.06
C ALA A 411 -15.18 2.80 10.47
N VAL A 412 -15.22 3.47 9.33
CA VAL A 412 -14.05 4.04 8.67
C VAL A 412 -14.36 5.48 8.31
N MET A 413 -13.47 6.37 8.70
CA MET A 413 -13.55 7.80 8.42
C MET A 413 -12.36 8.22 7.58
N ILE A 414 -12.60 8.99 6.53
CA ILE A 414 -11.59 9.56 5.65
C ILE A 414 -11.85 11.05 5.55
N GLU A 415 -10.86 11.86 5.89
CA GLU A 415 -10.94 13.33 5.88
C GLU A 415 -12.25 13.82 6.54
N GLY A 416 -12.55 13.26 7.75
CA GLY A 416 -13.71 13.64 8.57
C GLY A 416 -15.06 13.12 8.09
N LYS A 417 -15.11 12.28 7.05
CA LYS A 417 -16.36 11.71 6.50
C LYS A 417 -16.39 10.20 6.68
N PHE A 418 -17.48 9.67 7.19
CA PHE A 418 -17.68 8.22 7.26
C PHE A 418 -17.92 7.63 5.88
N VAL A 419 -17.08 6.65 5.50
CA VAL A 419 -17.25 5.80 4.31
C VAL A 419 -17.86 4.45 4.66
N LYS A 420 -17.76 4.05 5.93
CA LYS A 420 -18.42 2.91 6.55
C LYS A 420 -18.84 3.30 7.96
N HIS A 421 -20.06 2.94 8.39
CA HIS A 421 -20.55 3.26 9.73
C HIS A 421 -21.60 2.22 10.18
N GLU A 422 -21.20 1.30 11.05
CA GLU A 422 -22.04 0.24 11.60
C GLU A 422 -22.25 0.39 13.12
N LEU A 423 -21.83 1.50 13.71
CA LEU A 423 -22.00 1.78 15.13
C LEU A 423 -23.35 2.46 15.37
N SER A 424 -23.98 2.16 16.52
CA SER A 424 -25.14 2.91 16.98
C SER A 424 -24.73 4.32 17.41
N SER A 425 -25.53 5.29 17.02
CA SER A 425 -25.44 6.67 17.52
C SER A 425 -25.87 6.76 18.97
#